data_5e9206a5da245ab040475c9ef2768c34
#
_entry.id   5e9206a5da245ab040475c9ef2768c34
#
_cell.length_a   1.000
_cell.length_b   1.000
_cell.length_c   1.000
_cell.angle_alpha   90.00
_cell.angle_beta   90.00
_cell.angle_gamma   90.00
#
_symmetry.space_group_name_H-M   'P 1'
#
loop_
_entity.id
_entity.type
_entity.pdbx_description
1 polymer ?
#
loop_
_entity_poly.entity_id
_entity_poly.type
_entity_poly.pdbx_seq_one_letter_code
_entity_poly.pdbx_strand_id
1 'polypeptide(L)'
;PPPPPPPPPPPPPPPFQAEDGIRDSVNGLVGSEMCIRDRSMIARAIHARSSRRGGPFVEVACGALPDTLLESELFGHTAGSFTGATHDKAGKFQLADGGTIFLDEIATATPAMQVKLLRVLQEFEFEPLGGTVTKSVDTRVILATNEDLSRAVEQGRFRQDLYYRVNVINIVLPALRERIGDIPLLVDHFLREVSEACGREISGFNQEAMDVLQSYSWPGNVRQLENVVERAVLLARDAMLTVDDLPPELTGRVANPWTPGDIAPDSPDALSMSDVSGKTLREALEAPERQIILQALRSNGWNRAATAESLDINRTTLYKKMKRLGLDDPRLQFV
;
A
#
# COMPACT_ATOMS: atom_id res chain seq x y z
N PRO A 1 -25.80 31.41 63.30
CA PRO A 1 -24.76 30.47 62.90
C PRO A 1 -24.45 30.56 61.41
N PRO A 2 -23.17 30.43 60.95
CA PRO A 2 -22.85 30.48 59.55
C PRO A 2 -23.49 29.27 58.80
N PRO A 3 -23.86 29.41 57.51
CA PRO A 3 -24.44 28.34 56.76
C PRO A 3 -23.47 27.14 56.64
N PRO A 4 -23.99 25.91 56.60
CA PRO A 4 -23.12 24.72 56.48
C PRO A 4 -22.33 24.77 55.18
N PRO A 5 -21.08 24.24 55.18
CA PRO A 5 -20.27 24.19 53.97
C PRO A 5 -20.97 23.33 52.88
N PRO A 6 -20.78 23.67 51.57
CA PRO A 6 -21.35 22.90 50.50
C PRO A 6 -20.82 21.45 50.52
N PRO A 7 -21.63 20.48 50.10
CA PRO A 7 -21.19 19.08 50.06
C PRO A 7 -19.98 18.94 49.13
N PRO A 8 -19.04 18.01 49.41
CA PRO A 8 -17.92 17.76 48.53
C PRO A 8 -18.41 17.32 47.14
N PRO A 9 -17.67 17.65 46.06
CA PRO A 9 -18.02 17.18 44.69
C PRO A 9 -18.04 15.64 44.66
N PRO A 10 -18.93 15.06 43.87
CA PRO A 10 -18.96 13.60 43.71
C PRO A 10 -17.60 13.09 43.23
N PRO A 11 -17.17 11.91 43.66
CA PRO A 11 -15.91 11.33 43.19
C PRO A 11 -15.95 11.18 41.66
N PRO A 12 -14.81 11.34 40.98
CA PRO A 12 -14.75 11.08 39.55
C PRO A 12 -15.25 9.65 39.25
N PRO A 13 -15.98 9.42 38.16
CA PRO A 13 -16.41 8.09 37.79
C PRO A 13 -15.17 7.18 37.74
N PRO A 14 -15.27 5.94 38.22
CA PRO A 14 -14.16 5.00 38.16
C PRO A 14 -13.68 4.90 36.71
N PRO A 15 -12.35 4.82 36.47
CA PRO A 15 -11.86 4.59 35.11
C PRO A 15 -12.57 3.33 34.61
N PHE A 16 -13.12 3.43 33.39
CA PHE A 16 -13.84 2.36 32.70
C PHE A 16 -13.09 1.03 32.93
N GLN A 17 -13.48 0.29 33.92
CA GLN A 17 -13.14 -1.11 34.03
C GLN A 17 -13.98 -1.77 32.95
N ALA A 18 -13.33 -2.10 31.84
CA ALA A 18 -13.89 -3.01 30.86
C ALA A 18 -14.20 -4.31 31.62
N GLU A 19 -15.47 -4.45 32.03
CA GLU A 19 -15.93 -5.65 32.68
C GLU A 19 -15.61 -6.87 31.83
N ASP A 20 -15.42 -7.97 32.51
CA ASP A 20 -14.97 -9.28 31.99
C ASP A 20 -15.75 -9.86 30.79
N GLY A 21 -16.79 -9.18 30.29
CA GLY A 21 -17.58 -9.54 29.10
C GLY A 21 -17.00 -9.14 27.74
N ILE A 22 -15.90 -8.35 27.70
CA ILE A 22 -15.24 -7.94 26.43
C ILE A 22 -14.00 -8.82 26.15
N ARG A 23 -13.79 -9.87 26.90
CA ARG A 23 -12.60 -10.73 26.79
C ARG A 23 -12.41 -11.32 25.40
N ASP A 24 -13.49 -11.53 24.65
CA ASP A 24 -13.49 -12.29 23.41
C ASP A 24 -13.94 -11.46 22.18
N SER A 25 -13.93 -10.12 22.28
CA SER A 25 -14.32 -9.29 21.14
C SER A 25 -13.25 -9.27 20.07
N VAL A 26 -13.60 -9.73 18.91
CA VAL A 26 -12.82 -9.57 17.69
C VAL A 26 -12.95 -8.12 17.24
N ASN A 27 -11.83 -7.38 17.23
CA ASN A 27 -11.79 -6.00 16.75
C ASN A 27 -11.45 -5.98 15.26
N GLY A 28 -12.31 -5.42 14.43
CA GLY A 28 -12.05 -5.19 13.02
C GLY A 28 -11.50 -3.77 12.78
N LEU A 29 -10.38 -3.66 12.11
CA LEU A 29 -9.82 -2.41 11.60
C LEU A 29 -10.14 -2.33 10.10
N VAL A 30 -10.99 -1.37 9.69
CA VAL A 30 -11.41 -1.21 8.30
C VAL A 30 -10.94 0.14 7.77
N GLY A 31 -10.34 0.13 6.56
CA GLY A 31 -9.97 1.34 5.87
C GLY A 31 -9.55 1.01 4.45
N SER A 32 -10.36 1.39 3.46
CA SER A 32 -10.19 1.03 2.05
C SER A 32 -8.91 1.56 1.38
N GLU A 33 -8.26 2.55 1.99
CA GLU A 33 -7.07 3.20 1.40
C GLU A 33 -5.89 3.27 2.37
N MET A 34 -5.88 2.43 3.42
CA MET A 34 -4.93 2.58 4.50
C MET A 34 -3.72 1.66 4.40
N CYS A 35 -2.58 2.20 4.81
CA CYS A 35 -1.30 1.51 4.87
C CYS A 35 -1.31 0.38 5.91
N ILE A 36 -0.69 -0.76 5.59
CA ILE A 36 -0.41 -1.88 6.51
C ILE A 36 0.24 -1.38 7.81
N ARG A 37 1.18 -0.42 7.73
CA ARG A 37 1.90 0.13 8.89
C ARG A 37 0.97 0.83 9.88
N ASP A 38 -0.01 1.62 9.41
CA ASP A 38 -0.95 2.33 10.30
C ASP A 38 -1.84 1.34 11.06
N ARG A 39 -2.31 0.29 10.37
CA ARG A 39 -3.11 -0.77 10.99
C ARG A 39 -2.33 -1.53 12.05
N SER A 40 -1.07 -1.91 11.74
CA SER A 40 -0.17 -2.57 12.70
C SER A 40 0.12 -1.70 13.91
N MET A 41 0.37 -0.40 13.73
CA MET A 41 0.62 0.53 14.84
C MET A 41 -0.59 0.62 15.78
N ILE A 42 -1.79 0.73 15.22
CA ILE A 42 -3.02 0.79 16.03
C ILE A 42 -3.28 -0.54 16.72
N ALA A 43 -3.08 -1.67 16.04
CA ALA A 43 -3.21 -2.99 16.65
C ALA A 43 -2.23 -3.17 17.82
N ARG A 44 -0.99 -2.73 17.68
CA ARG A 44 0.01 -2.71 18.77
C ARG A 44 -0.40 -1.77 19.90
N ALA A 45 -0.94 -0.60 19.61
CA ALA A 45 -1.43 0.34 20.63
C ALA A 45 -2.63 -0.23 21.41
N ILE A 46 -3.55 -0.95 20.73
CA ILE A 46 -4.66 -1.67 21.36
C ILE A 46 -4.13 -2.78 22.28
N HIS A 47 -3.16 -3.58 21.81
CA HIS A 47 -2.52 -4.62 22.62
C HIS A 47 -1.83 -4.03 23.85
N ALA A 48 -1.00 -3.00 23.69
CA ALA A 48 -0.25 -2.36 24.77
C ALA A 48 -1.14 -1.76 25.87
N ARG A 49 -2.39 -1.38 25.52
CA ARG A 49 -3.38 -0.85 26.48
C ARG A 49 -4.36 -1.91 26.98
N SER A 50 -4.23 -3.15 26.57
CA SER A 50 -5.10 -4.25 26.99
C SER A 50 -4.63 -4.94 28.28
N SER A 51 -5.49 -5.78 28.84
CA SER A 51 -5.10 -6.69 29.94
C SER A 51 -4.02 -7.69 29.55
N ARG A 52 -3.87 -7.96 28.24
CA ARG A 52 -2.90 -8.90 27.65
C ARG A 52 -1.58 -8.25 27.23
N ARG A 53 -1.30 -7.02 27.64
CA ARG A 53 -0.09 -6.24 27.28
C ARG A 53 1.25 -6.93 27.62
N GLY A 54 1.26 -7.85 28.56
CA GLY A 54 2.43 -8.64 28.95
C GLY A 54 2.58 -9.96 28.16
N GLY A 55 1.57 -10.32 27.36
CA GLY A 55 1.60 -11.51 26.51
C GLY A 55 2.22 -11.23 25.12
N PRO A 56 2.35 -12.28 24.30
CA PRO A 56 2.90 -12.13 22.95
C PRO A 56 1.97 -11.31 22.04
N PHE A 57 2.57 -10.50 21.15
CA PHE A 57 1.87 -9.87 20.03
C PHE A 57 2.40 -10.50 18.74
N VAL A 58 1.53 -11.26 18.06
CA VAL A 58 1.88 -11.97 16.84
C VAL A 58 1.16 -11.36 15.64
N GLU A 59 1.91 -10.96 14.63
CA GLU A 59 1.42 -10.31 13.42
C GLU A 59 1.52 -11.25 12.23
N VAL A 60 0.48 -11.30 11.40
CA VAL A 60 0.41 -12.12 10.18
C VAL A 60 -0.25 -11.32 9.06
N ALA A 61 0.46 -11.15 7.95
CA ALA A 61 -0.07 -10.56 6.72
C ALA A 61 -0.65 -11.70 5.84
N CYS A 62 -1.98 -11.82 5.83
CA CYS A 62 -2.67 -12.90 5.11
C CYS A 62 -2.48 -12.79 3.58
N GLY A 63 -2.41 -11.58 3.04
CA GLY A 63 -2.23 -11.36 1.60
C GLY A 63 -0.79 -11.56 1.10
N ALA A 64 0.20 -11.69 2.00
CA ALA A 64 1.60 -11.81 1.61
C ALA A 64 2.06 -13.24 1.32
N LEU A 65 1.26 -14.25 1.68
CA LEU A 65 1.61 -15.67 1.60
C LEU A 65 0.65 -16.43 0.68
N PRO A 66 1.14 -17.41 -0.09
CA PRO A 66 0.26 -18.40 -0.74
C PRO A 66 -0.59 -19.15 0.29
N ASP A 67 -1.83 -19.52 -0.08
CA ASP A 67 -2.82 -20.11 0.84
C ASP A 67 -2.32 -21.31 1.63
N THR A 68 -1.61 -22.23 0.99
CA THR A 68 -1.05 -23.43 1.64
C THR A 68 0.01 -23.08 2.69
N LEU A 69 0.80 -22.05 2.44
CA LEU A 69 1.78 -21.55 3.40
C LEU A 69 1.11 -20.76 4.52
N LEU A 70 0.11 -19.93 4.20
CA LEU A 70 -0.65 -19.19 5.18
C LEU A 70 -1.32 -20.12 6.20
N GLU A 71 -1.92 -21.22 5.72
CA GLU A 71 -2.55 -22.23 6.58
C GLU A 71 -1.52 -22.88 7.53
N SER A 72 -0.36 -23.27 6.99
CA SER A 72 0.74 -23.82 7.77
C SER A 72 1.33 -22.82 8.77
N GLU A 73 1.42 -21.53 8.41
CA GLU A 73 1.86 -20.48 9.33
C GLU A 73 0.85 -20.25 10.46
N LEU A 74 -0.45 -20.15 10.15
CA LEU A 74 -1.48 -19.85 11.14
C LEU A 74 -1.70 -21.01 12.13
N PHE A 75 -1.87 -22.24 11.62
CA PHE A 75 -2.27 -23.40 12.44
C PHE A 75 -1.12 -24.35 12.77
N GLY A 76 0.02 -24.20 12.09
CA GLY A 76 1.14 -25.13 12.19
C GLY A 76 0.92 -26.41 11.39
N HIS A 77 1.90 -27.29 11.40
CA HIS A 77 1.84 -28.57 10.71
C HIS A 77 2.62 -29.66 11.43
N THR A 78 2.26 -30.91 11.18
CA THR A 78 3.03 -32.09 11.60
C THR A 78 3.99 -32.51 10.50
N ALA A 79 5.07 -33.17 10.87
CA ALA A 79 6.01 -33.75 9.91
C ALA A 79 5.29 -34.68 8.94
N GLY A 80 5.60 -34.55 7.63
CA GLY A 80 4.98 -35.36 6.56
C GLY A 80 3.61 -34.88 6.08
N SER A 81 3.06 -33.76 6.57
CA SER A 81 1.73 -33.25 6.17
C SER A 81 1.69 -32.75 4.72
N PHE A 82 2.82 -32.31 4.16
CA PHE A 82 2.98 -31.92 2.76
C PHE A 82 4.43 -32.10 2.31
N THR A 83 4.69 -32.02 1.00
CA THR A 83 6.04 -32.08 0.44
C THR A 83 6.91 -30.95 0.95
N GLY A 84 7.91 -31.28 1.80
CA GLY A 84 8.78 -30.30 2.46
C GLY A 84 8.53 -30.12 3.98
N ALA A 85 7.48 -30.73 4.54
CA ALA A 85 7.24 -30.77 5.99
C ALA A 85 8.17 -31.77 6.67
N THR A 86 9.42 -31.39 6.92
CA THR A 86 10.45 -32.24 7.51
C THR A 86 10.37 -32.38 9.02
N HIS A 87 9.71 -31.46 9.70
CA HIS A 87 9.55 -31.42 11.16
C HIS A 87 8.20 -30.77 11.52
N ASP A 88 7.79 -30.95 12.77
CA ASP A 88 6.61 -30.29 13.31
C ASP A 88 6.87 -28.79 13.47
N LYS A 89 5.87 -27.95 13.16
CA LYS A 89 5.93 -26.50 13.33
C LYS A 89 4.73 -25.99 14.11
N ALA A 90 5.00 -25.21 15.14
CA ALA A 90 3.94 -24.48 15.87
C ALA A 90 3.36 -23.36 15.03
N GLY A 91 2.03 -23.24 15.01
CA GLY A 91 1.32 -22.17 14.30
C GLY A 91 1.32 -20.84 15.05
N LYS A 92 1.03 -19.76 14.34
CA LYS A 92 0.95 -18.40 14.89
C LYS A 92 -0.13 -18.27 15.97
N PHE A 93 -1.25 -18.97 15.86
CA PHE A 93 -2.26 -19.00 16.93
C PHE A 93 -1.70 -19.59 18.21
N GLN A 94 -0.90 -20.64 18.14
CA GLN A 94 -0.25 -21.23 19.33
C GLN A 94 0.81 -20.27 19.90
N LEU A 95 1.55 -19.57 19.05
CA LEU A 95 2.53 -18.57 19.49
C LEU A 95 1.89 -17.32 20.11
N ALA A 96 0.63 -17.06 19.79
CA ALA A 96 -0.15 -15.94 20.33
C ALA A 96 -0.92 -16.30 21.61
N ASP A 97 -0.76 -17.53 22.14
CA ASP A 97 -1.47 -17.98 23.33
C ASP A 97 -1.16 -17.09 24.54
N GLY A 98 -2.20 -16.73 25.29
CA GLY A 98 -2.13 -15.73 26.37
C GLY A 98 -1.94 -14.28 25.91
N GLY A 99 -1.86 -14.02 24.62
CA GLY A 99 -1.56 -12.72 24.03
C GLY A 99 -2.59 -12.21 23.00
N THR A 100 -2.06 -11.64 21.92
CA THR A 100 -2.87 -11.07 20.83
C THR A 100 -2.31 -11.50 19.47
N ILE A 101 -3.19 -11.95 18.57
CA ILE A 101 -2.85 -12.13 17.17
C ILE A 101 -3.49 -11.01 16.33
N PHE A 102 -2.71 -10.44 15.43
CA PHE A 102 -3.14 -9.45 14.46
C PHE A 102 -3.07 -10.07 13.05
N LEU A 103 -4.23 -10.18 12.38
CA LEU A 103 -4.35 -10.71 11.03
C LEU A 103 -4.67 -9.55 10.09
N ASP A 104 -3.73 -9.18 9.22
CA ASP A 104 -3.92 -8.14 8.22
C ASP A 104 -4.38 -8.72 6.88
N GLU A 105 -5.17 -7.94 6.14
CA GLU A 105 -5.76 -8.29 4.84
C GLU A 105 -6.61 -9.56 4.87
N ILE A 106 -7.46 -9.72 5.90
CA ILE A 106 -8.29 -10.91 6.09
C ILE A 106 -9.25 -11.18 4.93
N ALA A 107 -9.63 -10.16 4.15
CA ALA A 107 -10.49 -10.31 2.98
C ALA A 107 -9.87 -11.18 1.87
N THR A 108 -8.56 -11.35 1.85
CA THR A 108 -7.83 -12.18 0.87
C THR A 108 -7.91 -13.68 1.19
N ALA A 109 -8.36 -14.05 2.39
CA ALA A 109 -8.44 -15.44 2.82
C ALA A 109 -9.43 -16.25 1.95
N THR A 110 -8.99 -17.42 1.48
CA THR A 110 -9.84 -18.35 0.72
C THR A 110 -11.02 -18.87 1.53
N PRO A 111 -12.11 -19.32 0.87
CA PRO A 111 -13.27 -19.90 1.57
C PRO A 111 -12.91 -21.06 2.52
N ALA A 112 -11.95 -21.89 2.17
CA ALA A 112 -11.45 -22.96 3.03
C ALA A 112 -10.77 -22.42 4.30
N MET A 113 -9.94 -21.37 4.15
CA MET A 113 -9.29 -20.69 5.25
C MET A 113 -10.32 -19.99 6.16
N GLN A 114 -11.33 -19.35 5.57
CA GLN A 114 -12.41 -18.70 6.32
C GLN A 114 -13.17 -19.67 7.24
N VAL A 115 -13.38 -20.92 6.81
CA VAL A 115 -14.00 -21.96 7.66
C VAL A 115 -13.13 -22.29 8.88
N LYS A 116 -11.82 -22.45 8.67
CA LYS A 116 -10.88 -22.73 9.77
C LYS A 116 -10.76 -21.55 10.73
N LEU A 117 -10.69 -20.35 10.20
CA LEU A 117 -10.70 -19.11 11.01
C LEU A 117 -11.97 -18.99 11.84
N LEU A 118 -13.14 -19.28 11.25
CA LEU A 118 -14.41 -19.24 11.97
C LEU A 118 -14.39 -20.17 13.18
N ARG A 119 -13.89 -21.43 13.02
CA ARG A 119 -13.76 -22.37 14.12
C ARG A 119 -12.89 -21.86 15.24
N VAL A 120 -11.70 -21.33 14.91
CA VAL A 120 -10.79 -20.74 15.92
C VAL A 120 -11.43 -19.55 16.62
N LEU A 121 -12.15 -18.69 15.89
CA LEU A 121 -12.78 -17.51 16.47
C LEU A 121 -14.01 -17.86 17.35
N GLN A 122 -14.65 -19.01 17.13
CA GLN A 122 -15.83 -19.44 17.90
C GLN A 122 -15.44 -20.33 19.09
N GLU A 123 -14.57 -21.31 18.85
CA GLU A 123 -14.25 -22.39 19.78
C GLU A 123 -12.90 -22.20 20.45
N PHE A 124 -12.04 -21.28 19.93
CA PHE A 124 -10.65 -21.13 20.34
C PHE A 124 -9.84 -22.42 20.22
N GLU A 125 -10.24 -23.26 19.25
CA GLU A 125 -9.63 -24.54 18.97
C GLU A 125 -9.31 -24.68 17.50
N PHE A 126 -8.23 -25.41 17.20
CA PHE A 126 -7.83 -25.74 15.85
C PHE A 126 -7.00 -27.03 15.79
N GLU A 127 -6.87 -27.58 14.62
CA GLU A 127 -6.00 -28.72 14.32
C GLU A 127 -4.87 -28.28 13.39
N PRO A 128 -3.60 -28.64 13.69
CA PRO A 128 -2.48 -28.46 12.78
C PRO A 128 -2.69 -29.22 11.47
N LEU A 129 -2.07 -28.78 10.38
CA LEU A 129 -2.10 -29.50 9.11
C LEU A 129 -1.51 -30.91 9.28
N GLY A 130 -2.25 -31.91 8.84
CA GLY A 130 -1.87 -33.32 8.98
C GLY A 130 -1.97 -33.87 10.41
N GLY A 131 -2.31 -33.03 11.39
CA GLY A 131 -2.52 -33.46 12.77
C GLY A 131 -3.98 -33.82 13.04
N THR A 132 -4.21 -34.72 14.00
CA THR A 132 -5.54 -35.12 14.48
C THR A 132 -5.82 -34.64 15.90
N VAL A 133 -4.84 -33.97 16.53
CA VAL A 133 -4.95 -33.49 17.91
C VAL A 133 -5.44 -32.04 17.88
N THR A 134 -6.61 -31.80 18.46
CA THR A 134 -7.15 -30.47 18.65
C THR A 134 -6.32 -29.70 19.68
N LYS A 135 -5.92 -28.49 19.36
CA LYS A 135 -5.21 -27.56 20.23
C LYS A 135 -6.13 -26.41 20.59
N SER A 136 -6.17 -26.08 21.88
CA SER A 136 -6.91 -24.92 22.41
C SER A 136 -5.95 -23.77 22.65
N VAL A 137 -6.40 -22.54 22.41
CA VAL A 137 -5.64 -21.28 22.61
C VAL A 137 -6.51 -20.21 23.24
N ASP A 138 -5.93 -19.42 24.12
CA ASP A 138 -6.57 -18.22 24.70
C ASP A 138 -5.95 -16.97 24.11
N THR A 139 -6.46 -16.55 22.94
CA THR A 139 -5.87 -15.44 22.19
C THR A 139 -6.89 -14.36 21.85
N ARG A 140 -6.51 -13.08 22.02
CA ARG A 140 -7.28 -11.95 21.50
C ARG A 140 -6.97 -11.78 20.02
N VAL A 141 -8.02 -11.67 19.18
CA VAL A 141 -7.87 -11.51 17.75
C VAL A 141 -8.18 -10.08 17.33
N ILE A 142 -7.27 -9.46 16.60
CA ILE A 142 -7.46 -8.19 15.91
C ILE A 142 -7.35 -8.47 14.42
N LEU A 143 -8.35 -8.04 13.66
CA LEU A 143 -8.40 -8.24 12.21
C LEU A 143 -8.30 -6.89 11.51
N ALA A 144 -7.66 -6.88 10.35
CA ALA A 144 -7.63 -5.69 9.50
C ALA A 144 -7.93 -6.05 8.04
N THR A 145 -8.55 -5.14 7.34
CA THR A 145 -8.85 -5.25 5.91
C THR A 145 -8.85 -3.88 5.25
N ASN A 146 -8.50 -3.85 3.98
CA ASN A 146 -8.67 -2.71 3.09
C ASN A 146 -9.95 -2.80 2.24
N GLU A 147 -10.68 -3.93 2.29
CA GLU A 147 -11.92 -4.12 1.57
C GLU A 147 -13.14 -3.93 2.47
N ASP A 148 -14.26 -3.53 1.86
CA ASP A 148 -15.57 -3.56 2.50
C ASP A 148 -16.06 -5.02 2.58
N LEU A 149 -16.02 -5.59 3.79
CA LEU A 149 -16.42 -6.98 4.02
C LEU A 149 -17.90 -7.22 3.72
N SER A 150 -18.79 -6.22 3.88
CA SER A 150 -20.19 -6.38 3.55
C SER A 150 -20.41 -6.59 2.06
N ARG A 151 -19.71 -5.81 1.23
CA ARG A 151 -19.67 -6.03 -0.22
C ARG A 151 -19.03 -7.35 -0.62
N ALA A 152 -18.00 -7.77 0.08
CA ALA A 152 -17.38 -9.07 -0.16
C ALA A 152 -18.32 -10.23 0.15
N VAL A 153 -19.19 -10.10 1.17
CA VAL A 153 -20.26 -11.06 1.49
C VAL A 153 -21.32 -11.09 0.37
N GLU A 154 -21.81 -9.93 -0.09
CA GLU A 154 -22.77 -9.83 -1.19
C GLU A 154 -22.25 -10.49 -2.48
N GLN A 155 -20.94 -10.39 -2.73
CA GLN A 155 -20.27 -11.00 -3.87
C GLN A 155 -19.92 -12.49 -3.66
N GLY A 156 -20.22 -13.07 -2.51
CA GLY A 156 -19.92 -14.47 -2.17
C GLY A 156 -18.42 -14.76 -1.97
N ARG A 157 -17.56 -13.74 -1.88
CA ARG A 157 -16.11 -13.87 -1.62
C ARG A 157 -15.79 -14.04 -0.14
N PHE A 158 -16.64 -13.53 0.72
CA PHE A 158 -16.49 -13.64 2.16
C PHE A 158 -17.74 -14.29 2.78
N ARG A 159 -17.55 -15.21 3.74
CA ARG A 159 -18.66 -15.92 4.38
C ARG A 159 -19.42 -15.02 5.33
N GLN A 160 -20.74 -15.10 5.28
CA GLN A 160 -21.62 -14.32 6.12
C GLN A 160 -21.48 -14.65 7.63
N ASP A 161 -21.28 -15.94 7.96
CA ASP A 161 -21.11 -16.39 9.34
C ASP A 161 -19.81 -15.83 9.95
N LEU A 162 -18.73 -15.84 9.21
CA LEU A 162 -17.45 -15.23 9.62
C LEU A 162 -17.60 -13.70 9.75
N TYR A 163 -18.27 -13.04 8.80
CA TYR A 163 -18.51 -11.60 8.86
C TYR A 163 -19.18 -11.18 10.18
N TYR A 164 -20.28 -11.85 10.58
CA TYR A 164 -20.94 -11.52 11.86
C TYR A 164 -20.07 -11.81 13.08
N ARG A 165 -19.16 -12.76 13.01
CA ARG A 165 -18.25 -13.06 14.12
C ARG A 165 -17.13 -12.02 14.24
N VAL A 166 -16.62 -11.46 13.12
CA VAL A 166 -15.51 -10.50 13.12
C VAL A 166 -15.97 -9.05 13.24
N ASN A 167 -17.20 -8.74 12.84
CA ASN A 167 -17.74 -7.37 12.83
C ASN A 167 -18.45 -7.01 14.15
N VAL A 168 -17.82 -7.31 15.30
CA VAL A 168 -18.37 -6.98 16.63
C VAL A 168 -17.98 -5.54 17.02
N ILE A 169 -16.72 -5.19 16.87
CA ILE A 169 -16.22 -3.83 17.10
C ILE A 169 -15.46 -3.41 15.83
N ASN A 170 -16.01 -2.42 15.13
CA ASN A 170 -15.44 -1.90 13.91
C ASN A 170 -14.80 -0.53 14.16
N ILE A 171 -13.51 -0.39 13.84
CA ILE A 171 -12.77 0.86 13.94
C ILE A 171 -12.40 1.29 12.52
N VAL A 172 -13.10 2.29 12.02
CA VAL A 172 -12.79 2.90 10.72
C VAL A 172 -11.68 3.91 10.93
N LEU A 173 -10.59 3.72 10.19
CA LEU A 173 -9.44 4.60 10.27
C LEU A 173 -9.54 5.65 9.15
N PRO A 174 -9.46 6.98 9.46
CA PRO A 174 -9.58 8.02 8.45
C PRO A 174 -8.38 8.02 7.52
N ALA A 175 -8.62 8.32 6.24
CA ALA A 175 -7.55 8.51 5.25
C ALA A 175 -6.68 9.75 5.60
N LEU A 176 -5.44 9.78 5.12
CA LEU A 176 -4.51 10.88 5.42
C LEU A 176 -5.05 12.25 4.93
N ARG A 177 -5.77 12.27 3.79
CA ARG A 177 -6.47 13.47 3.27
C ARG A 177 -7.55 14.03 4.20
N GLU A 178 -8.06 13.23 5.14
CA GLU A 178 -9.08 13.65 6.12
C GLU A 178 -8.44 14.18 7.41
N ARG A 179 -7.12 13.99 7.56
CA ARG A 179 -6.31 14.43 8.71
C ARG A 179 -5.05 15.18 8.28
N ILE A 180 -5.23 16.17 7.40
CA ILE A 180 -4.13 16.96 6.80
C ILE A 180 -3.20 17.57 7.88
N GLY A 181 -3.76 17.94 9.04
CA GLY A 181 -3.00 18.47 10.17
C GLY A 181 -1.96 17.52 10.76
N ASP A 182 -2.07 16.21 10.50
CA ASP A 182 -1.10 15.22 10.97
C ASP A 182 0.13 15.12 10.04
N ILE A 183 0.02 15.61 8.79
CA ILE A 183 1.10 15.50 7.79
C ILE A 183 2.42 16.11 8.28
N PRO A 184 2.48 17.33 8.83
CA PRO A 184 3.74 17.87 9.31
C PRO A 184 4.38 17.04 10.43
N LEU A 185 3.55 16.50 11.35
CA LEU A 185 4.03 15.67 12.45
C LEU A 185 4.60 14.34 11.96
N LEU A 186 3.94 13.73 10.96
CA LEU A 186 4.40 12.50 10.33
C LEU A 186 5.67 12.73 9.52
N VAL A 187 5.76 13.82 8.79
CA VAL A 187 6.96 14.23 8.04
C VAL A 187 8.15 14.41 8.99
N ASP A 188 7.98 15.14 10.09
CA ASP A 188 9.04 15.33 11.09
C ASP A 188 9.49 14.00 11.73
N HIS A 189 8.54 13.10 11.97
CA HIS A 189 8.86 11.77 12.50
C HIS A 189 9.70 10.96 11.52
N PHE A 190 9.26 10.83 10.26
CA PHE A 190 9.97 10.08 9.24
C PHE A 190 11.32 10.70 8.87
N LEU A 191 11.40 12.03 8.84
CA LEU A 191 12.67 12.73 8.61
C LEU A 191 13.72 12.34 9.66
N ARG A 192 13.35 12.31 10.94
CA ARG A 192 14.27 11.89 12.01
C ARG A 192 14.69 10.44 11.85
N GLU A 193 13.72 9.54 11.67
CA GLU A 193 13.99 8.11 11.55
C GLU A 193 14.91 7.81 10.36
N VAL A 194 14.61 8.39 9.18
CA VAL A 194 15.40 8.15 7.97
C VAL A 194 16.76 8.85 8.02
N SER A 195 16.83 10.07 8.57
CA SER A 195 18.08 10.82 8.70
C SER A 195 19.08 10.10 9.64
N GLU A 196 18.60 9.59 10.76
CA GLU A 196 19.38 8.76 11.68
C GLU A 196 19.86 7.48 11.00
N ALA A 197 19.00 6.78 10.27
CA ALA A 197 19.33 5.53 9.60
C ALA A 197 20.35 5.73 8.47
N CYS A 198 20.28 6.86 7.75
CA CYS A 198 21.17 7.19 6.64
C CYS A 198 22.43 7.96 7.05
N GLY A 199 22.53 8.41 8.31
CA GLY A 199 23.63 9.25 8.80
C GLY A 199 23.68 10.62 8.10
N ARG A 200 22.53 11.18 7.72
CA ARG A 200 22.40 12.49 7.07
C ARG A 200 21.83 13.53 8.01
N GLU A 201 22.35 14.73 7.97
CA GLU A 201 21.84 15.87 8.72
C GLU A 201 20.85 16.68 7.86
N ILE A 202 19.57 16.30 7.89
CA ILE A 202 18.50 17.03 7.21
C ILE A 202 17.76 17.88 8.23
N SER A 203 17.63 19.19 7.95
CA SER A 203 16.97 20.16 8.86
C SER A 203 15.44 20.15 8.73
N GLY A 204 14.92 19.78 7.56
CA GLY A 204 13.47 19.78 7.30
C GLY A 204 13.11 20.06 5.84
N PHE A 205 11.82 20.17 5.57
CA PHE A 205 11.29 20.67 4.31
C PHE A 205 11.08 22.19 4.42
N ASN A 206 11.32 22.93 3.33
CA ASN A 206 10.94 24.34 3.26
C ASN A 206 9.41 24.47 3.20
N GLN A 207 8.90 25.71 3.41
CA GLN A 207 7.45 25.96 3.47
C GLN A 207 6.74 25.58 2.16
N GLU A 208 7.33 25.86 1.01
CA GLU A 208 6.75 25.52 -0.29
C GLU A 208 6.59 24.00 -0.50
N ALA A 209 7.60 23.21 -0.13
CA ALA A 209 7.53 21.75 -0.19
C ALA A 209 6.52 21.20 0.81
N MET A 210 6.41 21.79 2.01
CA MET A 210 5.41 21.38 3.00
C MET A 210 3.99 21.68 2.52
N ASP A 211 3.76 22.81 1.85
CA ASP A 211 2.46 23.15 1.27
C ASP A 211 2.04 22.15 0.17
N VAL A 212 3.01 21.71 -0.66
CA VAL A 212 2.78 20.65 -1.65
C VAL A 212 2.42 19.32 -0.96
N LEU A 213 3.14 18.93 0.08
CA LEU A 213 2.86 17.71 0.84
C LEU A 213 1.48 17.74 1.50
N GLN A 214 1.03 18.90 2.03
CA GLN A 214 -0.29 19.04 2.64
C GLN A 214 -1.43 19.08 1.63
N SER A 215 -1.18 19.55 0.41
CA SER A 215 -2.20 19.68 -0.63
C SER A 215 -2.45 18.39 -1.43
N TYR A 216 -1.55 17.42 -1.34
CA TYR A 216 -1.67 16.17 -2.08
C TYR A 216 -2.69 15.20 -1.47
N SER A 217 -3.36 14.42 -2.29
CA SER A 217 -4.48 13.54 -1.87
C SER A 217 -4.06 12.25 -1.17
N TRP A 218 -2.80 11.86 -1.27
CA TRP A 218 -2.20 10.68 -0.63
C TRP A 218 -2.99 9.38 -0.83
N PRO A 219 -3.19 8.89 -2.06
CA PRO A 219 -3.91 7.63 -2.29
C PRO A 219 -3.26 6.44 -1.60
N GLY A 220 -1.93 6.40 -1.44
CA GLY A 220 -1.20 5.40 -0.65
C GLY A 220 -1.01 5.77 0.82
N ASN A 221 -1.72 6.82 1.30
CA ASN A 221 -1.73 7.29 2.69
C ASN A 221 -0.32 7.45 3.32
N VAL A 222 -0.15 7.06 4.57
CA VAL A 222 1.10 7.25 5.33
C VAL A 222 2.29 6.52 4.70
N ARG A 223 2.08 5.35 4.08
CA ARG A 223 3.17 4.62 3.41
C ARG A 223 3.71 5.37 2.19
N GLN A 224 2.82 6.02 1.44
CA GLN A 224 3.26 6.86 0.33
C GLN A 224 4.01 8.08 0.83
N LEU A 225 3.52 8.72 1.90
CA LEU A 225 4.19 9.83 2.55
C LEU A 225 5.59 9.42 3.04
N GLU A 226 5.70 8.30 3.75
CA GLU A 226 6.96 7.74 4.22
C GLU A 226 7.95 7.52 3.07
N ASN A 227 7.53 6.82 2.01
CA ASN A 227 8.37 6.57 0.83
C ASN A 227 8.83 7.87 0.15
N VAL A 228 7.96 8.89 0.12
CA VAL A 228 8.30 10.21 -0.44
C VAL A 228 9.35 10.90 0.42
N VAL A 229 9.20 10.88 1.74
CA VAL A 229 10.19 11.46 2.67
C VAL A 229 11.51 10.71 2.59
N GLU A 230 11.48 9.38 2.60
CA GLU A 230 12.68 8.54 2.46
C GLU A 230 13.42 8.86 1.17
N ARG A 231 12.71 8.90 0.04
CA ARG A 231 13.29 9.24 -1.25
C ARG A 231 13.88 10.65 -1.26
N ALA A 232 13.19 11.64 -0.69
CA ALA A 232 13.68 13.01 -0.61
C ALA A 232 14.98 13.09 0.20
N VAL A 233 15.05 12.42 1.36
CA VAL A 233 16.27 12.35 2.18
C VAL A 233 17.41 11.66 1.44
N LEU A 234 17.16 10.54 0.75
CA LEU A 234 18.19 9.80 0.01
C LEU A 234 18.78 10.60 -1.15
N LEU A 235 17.95 11.38 -1.86
CA LEU A 235 18.35 12.18 -3.01
C LEU A 235 18.79 13.61 -2.66
N ALA A 236 18.57 14.05 -1.42
CA ALA A 236 18.90 15.39 -0.94
C ALA A 236 20.36 15.77 -1.23
N ARG A 237 20.58 16.98 -1.73
CA ARG A 237 21.89 17.58 -1.91
C ARG A 237 22.24 18.54 -0.78
N ASP A 238 21.22 19.17 -0.21
CA ASP A 238 21.31 20.17 0.84
C ASP A 238 20.61 19.70 2.12
N ALA A 239 20.89 20.38 3.23
CA ALA A 239 20.25 20.07 4.52
C ALA A 239 18.76 20.48 4.57
N MET A 240 18.30 21.36 3.67
CA MET A 240 16.91 21.80 3.57
C MET A 240 16.28 21.23 2.29
N LEU A 241 15.23 20.42 2.46
CA LEU A 241 14.51 19.80 1.34
C LEU A 241 13.55 20.84 0.70
N THR A 242 13.53 20.84 -0.62
CA THR A 242 12.73 21.77 -1.44
C THR A 242 11.72 21.00 -2.32
N VAL A 243 10.91 21.72 -3.06
CA VAL A 243 9.96 21.13 -4.02
C VAL A 243 10.65 20.31 -5.09
N ASP A 244 11.93 20.61 -5.44
CA ASP A 244 12.68 19.86 -6.44
C ASP A 244 13.15 18.49 -5.94
N ASP A 245 13.19 18.26 -4.62
CA ASP A 245 13.49 16.98 -4.00
C ASP A 245 12.24 16.07 -3.91
N LEU A 246 11.05 16.61 -4.20
CA LEU A 246 9.81 15.87 -4.21
C LEU A 246 9.58 15.16 -5.55
N PRO A 247 8.90 13.99 -5.54
CA PRO A 247 8.51 13.30 -6.76
C PRO A 247 7.63 14.19 -7.67
N PRO A 248 7.82 14.11 -9.00
CA PRO A 248 7.06 14.94 -9.96
C PRO A 248 5.54 14.71 -9.89
N GLU A 249 5.09 13.55 -9.41
CA GLU A 249 3.69 13.24 -9.21
C GLU A 249 3.01 14.16 -8.17
N LEU A 250 3.76 14.63 -7.18
CA LEU A 250 3.26 15.56 -6.16
C LEU A 250 3.24 17.00 -6.68
N THR A 251 4.20 17.36 -7.50
CA THR A 251 4.39 18.74 -7.98
C THR A 251 3.54 19.06 -9.22
N GLY A 252 2.82 18.07 -9.78
CA GLY A 252 2.08 18.22 -11.04
C GLY A 252 3.01 18.41 -12.26
N ARG A 253 4.32 18.39 -12.05
CA ARG A 253 5.29 18.35 -13.13
C ARG A 253 5.26 16.93 -13.70
N VAL A 254 4.58 16.74 -14.84
CA VAL A 254 4.68 15.50 -15.61
C VAL A 254 6.18 15.34 -15.92
N ALA A 255 6.82 14.42 -15.21
CA ALA A 255 8.19 14.04 -15.58
C ALA A 255 8.12 13.41 -16.96
N ASN A 256 8.50 14.17 -17.95
CA ASN A 256 8.78 13.62 -19.26
C ASN A 256 10.10 12.83 -19.11
N PRO A 257 10.11 11.47 -19.16
CA PRO A 257 11.30 10.68 -18.86
C PRO A 257 12.46 10.89 -19.86
N TRP A 258 12.29 11.83 -20.78
CA TRP A 258 13.18 12.06 -21.92
C TRP A 258 13.46 13.55 -22.17
N THR A 259 14.04 14.28 -21.21
CA THR A 259 14.71 15.54 -21.53
C THR A 259 16.12 15.57 -20.98
N PRO A 260 17.14 15.37 -21.83
CA PRO A 260 18.47 15.97 -21.57
C PRO A 260 18.36 17.45 -21.98
N GLY A 261 18.37 18.35 -20.96
CA GLY A 261 18.69 19.77 -21.11
C GLY A 261 17.74 20.63 -21.96
N ASP A 262 17.12 21.59 -21.29
CA ASP A 262 16.59 22.87 -21.80
C ASP A 262 16.03 22.95 -23.23
N ILE A 263 14.69 22.86 -23.34
CA ILE A 263 13.96 23.56 -24.43
C ILE A 263 12.63 24.12 -23.87
N ALA A 264 12.41 25.40 -24.11
CA ALA A 264 11.30 26.25 -23.70
C ALA A 264 9.90 25.70 -24.05
N PRO A 265 8.83 26.13 -23.32
CA PRO A 265 7.48 25.67 -23.53
C PRO A 265 6.79 26.41 -24.66
N ASP A 266 6.97 25.93 -25.90
CA ASP A 266 6.12 26.30 -27.04
C ASP A 266 6.19 25.21 -28.10
N SER A 267 5.37 24.16 -27.92
CA SER A 267 5.05 23.23 -29.02
C SER A 267 3.66 22.62 -28.78
N PRO A 268 2.71 22.86 -29.71
CA PRO A 268 1.31 22.43 -29.60
C PRO A 268 1.09 21.03 -30.15
N ASP A 269 1.82 19.99 -29.67
CA ASP A 269 1.61 18.60 -30.10
C ASP A 269 1.82 17.59 -28.98
N ALA A 270 1.15 17.80 -27.85
CA ALA A 270 0.92 16.74 -26.87
C ALA A 270 -0.22 15.87 -27.42
N LEU A 271 0.09 14.70 -27.94
CA LEU A 271 -0.89 13.67 -28.31
C LEU A 271 -1.78 13.34 -27.09
N SER A 272 -2.94 13.96 -27.04
CA SER A 272 -3.95 13.64 -26.03
C SER A 272 -4.49 12.23 -26.30
N MET A 273 -4.48 11.38 -25.26
CA MET A 273 -5.03 10.01 -25.28
C MET A 273 -6.53 9.94 -25.64
N SER A 274 -7.18 11.08 -25.87
CA SER A 274 -8.59 11.17 -26.27
C SER A 274 -8.86 10.74 -27.72
N ASP A 275 -7.84 10.60 -28.56
CA ASP A 275 -8.00 10.34 -30.01
C ASP A 275 -8.00 8.85 -30.41
N VAL A 276 -7.93 7.93 -29.44
CA VAL A 276 -7.81 6.48 -29.72
C VAL A 276 -9.16 5.75 -29.70
N SER A 277 -10.22 6.42 -29.28
CA SER A 277 -11.56 5.81 -29.17
C SER A 277 -12.16 5.55 -30.57
N GLY A 278 -12.22 4.27 -30.96
CA GLY A 278 -12.84 3.84 -32.21
C GLY A 278 -11.91 3.51 -33.38
N LYS A 279 -10.58 3.65 -33.21
CA LYS A 279 -9.59 3.29 -34.24
C LYS A 279 -9.01 1.88 -33.98
N THR A 280 -8.64 1.19 -35.06
CA THR A 280 -7.89 -0.06 -34.90
C THR A 280 -6.49 0.21 -34.34
N LEU A 281 -5.86 -0.76 -33.66
CA LEU A 281 -4.51 -0.63 -33.14
C LEU A 281 -3.50 -0.17 -34.21
N ARG A 282 -3.69 -0.59 -35.44
CA ARG A 282 -2.86 -0.22 -36.58
C ARG A 282 -2.98 1.26 -36.93
N GLU A 283 -4.19 1.81 -36.92
CA GLU A 283 -4.45 3.24 -37.21
C GLU A 283 -3.98 4.13 -36.04
N ALA A 284 -4.12 3.66 -34.82
CA ALA A 284 -3.65 4.36 -33.63
C ALA A 284 -2.11 4.46 -33.57
N LEU A 285 -1.39 3.48 -34.11
CA LEU A 285 0.08 3.44 -34.13
C LEU A 285 0.69 4.19 -35.32
N GLU A 286 -0.07 4.55 -36.36
CA GLU A 286 0.48 5.21 -37.56
C GLU A 286 1.05 6.61 -37.31
N ALA A 287 0.39 7.42 -36.47
CA ALA A 287 0.85 8.78 -36.18
C ALA A 287 2.13 8.77 -35.29
N PRO A 288 2.22 8.00 -34.17
CA PRO A 288 3.45 7.85 -33.42
C PRO A 288 4.60 7.25 -34.23
N GLU A 289 4.32 6.23 -35.05
CA GLU A 289 5.31 5.57 -35.88
C GLU A 289 5.90 6.55 -36.92
N ARG A 290 5.06 7.37 -37.52
CA ARG A 290 5.46 8.42 -38.45
C ARG A 290 6.37 9.45 -37.78
N GLN A 291 6.05 9.90 -36.58
CA GLN A 291 6.88 10.88 -35.82
C GLN A 291 8.24 10.31 -35.48
N ILE A 292 8.31 9.09 -34.96
CA ILE A 292 9.57 8.43 -34.59
C ILE A 292 10.49 8.29 -35.81
N ILE A 293 9.97 7.82 -36.93
CA ILE A 293 10.75 7.66 -38.14
C ILE A 293 11.20 9.02 -38.72
N LEU A 294 10.34 10.04 -38.68
CA LEU A 294 10.68 11.39 -39.16
C LEU A 294 11.79 12.03 -38.30
N GLN A 295 11.68 11.88 -36.99
CA GLN A 295 12.71 12.38 -36.05
C GLN A 295 14.05 11.67 -36.23
N ALA A 296 14.04 10.35 -36.38
CA ALA A 296 15.27 9.59 -36.64
C ALA A 296 15.90 9.94 -38.02
N LEU A 297 15.09 10.22 -39.05
CA LEU A 297 15.59 10.70 -40.34
C LEU A 297 16.25 12.09 -40.22
N ARG A 298 15.62 13.01 -39.47
CA ARG A 298 16.18 14.35 -39.23
C ARG A 298 17.49 14.28 -38.47
N SER A 299 17.57 13.48 -37.37
CA SER A 299 18.77 13.30 -36.56
C SER A 299 19.94 12.69 -37.34
N ASN A 300 19.66 11.82 -38.30
CA ASN A 300 20.69 11.17 -39.14
C ASN A 300 20.88 11.85 -40.51
N GLY A 301 20.47 13.12 -40.65
CA GLY A 301 20.65 13.90 -41.87
C GLY A 301 20.04 13.24 -43.12
N TRP A 302 18.88 12.58 -42.97
CA TRP A 302 18.16 11.83 -44.02
C TRP A 302 18.94 10.64 -44.61
N ASN A 303 19.98 10.18 -43.88
CA ASN A 303 20.72 8.97 -44.26
C ASN A 303 19.91 7.72 -43.85
N ARG A 304 19.25 7.09 -44.83
CA ARG A 304 18.39 5.92 -44.61
C ARG A 304 19.12 4.72 -44.03
N ALA A 305 20.43 4.60 -44.26
CA ALA A 305 21.22 3.51 -43.74
C ALA A 305 21.47 3.69 -42.22
N ALA A 306 21.92 4.89 -41.85
CA ALA A 306 22.15 5.26 -40.43
C ALA A 306 20.82 5.29 -39.65
N THR A 307 19.72 5.74 -40.27
CA THR A 307 18.40 5.72 -39.63
C THR A 307 17.89 4.30 -39.37
N ALA A 308 18.11 3.37 -40.31
CA ALA A 308 17.71 1.97 -40.11
C ALA A 308 18.49 1.32 -38.94
N GLU A 309 19.78 1.64 -38.84
CA GLU A 309 20.68 1.18 -37.77
C GLU A 309 20.27 1.81 -36.41
N SER A 310 19.99 3.13 -36.36
CA SER A 310 19.59 3.82 -35.13
C SER A 310 18.21 3.37 -34.60
N LEU A 311 17.33 2.86 -35.46
CA LEU A 311 16.02 2.33 -35.09
C LEU A 311 16.03 0.80 -34.91
N ASP A 312 17.18 0.15 -35.04
CA ASP A 312 17.35 -1.32 -34.95
C ASP A 312 16.38 -2.08 -35.87
N ILE A 313 16.18 -1.57 -37.09
CA ILE A 313 15.32 -2.20 -38.11
C ILE A 313 16.08 -2.40 -39.43
N ASN A 314 15.63 -3.41 -40.21
CA ASN A 314 16.24 -3.67 -41.48
C ASN A 314 15.90 -2.52 -42.47
N ARG A 315 16.85 -2.15 -43.34
CA ARG A 315 16.69 -1.11 -44.38
C ARG A 315 15.44 -1.32 -45.26
N THR A 316 15.13 -2.57 -45.58
CA THR A 316 13.93 -2.91 -46.36
C THR A 316 12.63 -2.65 -45.57
N THR A 317 12.66 -2.85 -44.26
CA THR A 317 11.54 -2.55 -43.37
C THR A 317 11.35 -1.05 -43.22
N LEU A 318 12.42 -0.29 -43.04
CA LEU A 318 12.38 1.19 -43.00
C LEU A 318 11.77 1.74 -44.31
N TYR A 319 12.24 1.26 -45.44
CA TYR A 319 11.74 1.71 -46.76
C TYR A 319 10.23 1.44 -46.94
N LYS A 320 9.77 0.25 -46.58
CA LYS A 320 8.34 -0.10 -46.62
C LYS A 320 7.50 0.79 -45.69
N LYS A 321 8.01 1.10 -44.50
CA LYS A 321 7.37 1.98 -43.53
C LYS A 321 7.32 3.42 -44.03
N MET A 322 8.43 3.94 -44.53
CA MET A 322 8.50 5.29 -45.11
C MET A 322 7.50 5.46 -46.27
N LYS A 323 7.42 4.49 -47.17
CA LYS A 323 6.47 4.52 -48.29
C LYS A 323 5.01 4.48 -47.84
N ARG A 324 4.70 3.64 -46.83
CA ARG A 324 3.36 3.55 -46.25
C ARG A 324 2.93 4.83 -45.54
N LEU A 325 3.86 5.50 -44.83
CA LEU A 325 3.62 6.69 -44.01
C LEU A 325 3.80 8.01 -44.79
N GLY A 326 4.07 7.96 -46.08
CA GLY A 326 4.24 9.15 -46.93
C GLY A 326 5.49 9.96 -46.63
N LEU A 327 6.55 9.33 -46.12
CA LEU A 327 7.84 9.97 -45.78
C LEU A 327 8.89 9.84 -46.90
N ASP A 328 8.50 9.39 -48.07
CA ASP A 328 9.40 9.19 -49.23
C ASP A 328 9.46 10.42 -50.17
N ASP A 329 8.76 11.51 -49.84
CA ASP A 329 8.73 12.74 -50.64
C ASP A 329 10.04 13.53 -50.42
N PRO A 330 10.81 13.83 -51.51
CA PRO A 330 12.05 14.62 -51.43
C PRO A 330 11.87 16.02 -50.84
N ARG A 331 10.65 16.57 -50.84
CA ARG A 331 10.37 17.90 -50.29
C ARG A 331 10.46 17.98 -48.78
N LEU A 332 10.34 16.85 -48.07
CA LEU A 332 10.45 16.79 -46.62
C LEU A 332 11.89 16.95 -46.11
N GLN A 333 12.90 16.94 -47.01
CA GLN A 333 14.31 17.14 -46.65
C GLN A 333 14.66 18.62 -46.47
N PHE A 334 13.79 19.54 -46.83
CA PHE A 334 14.04 20.99 -46.86
C PHE A 334 13.08 21.79 -45.95
N VAL A 335 12.32 21.13 -45.06
CA VAL A 335 11.43 21.78 -44.10
C VAL A 335 11.96 21.64 -42.69
#